data_646d874b5147f7f287facb59405034f3
#
_entry.id   646d874b5147f7f287facb59405034f3
#
_cell.length_a   1.000
_cell.length_b   1.000
_cell.length_c   1.000
_cell.angle_alpha   90.00
_cell.angle_beta   90.00
_cell.angle_gamma   90.00
#
_symmetry.space_group_name_H-M   'P 1'
#
loop_
_entity.id
_entity.type
_entity.pdbx_description
1 polymer ?
#
loop_
_entity_poly.entity_id
_entity_poly.type
_entity_poly.pdbx_seq_one_letter_code
_entity_poly.pdbx_strand_id
1 'polypeptide(L)'
;MIKKKLLIFFLILIQKVLLAETIYVSNEKDHNISVIDGNSLEVIKTVQVGHRPRGIILSKDKKKIIICTSDDNRITVVDAATLEVDYYLPSGPDPELMVMDEAGKFIYVANEDDNMVTVVDYLGKKVVKEIPVGVEPEGMGLSPDGKTLVNTSETTNMAHFIDTKTLEIKANVLVDSRPRVAQYTSDGKFVWVSSEIGGTISIIDAAQLKIIKKIEFKIPGLSKESIQPVGVRLDNKRQLAYVALGPANRIAIVNMKTLQVEKYILTGQRVWNLMINTDGTKLYTTNGVSNDISVIDIDKRKVIKSIPVGRYPWGVAIKE
;
A
#
# COMPACT_ATOMS: atom_id res chain seq x y z
N MET A 1 32.98 27.11 59.78
CA MET A 1 31.56 26.93 59.30
C MET A 1 31.61 26.82 57.79
N ILE A 2 31.60 25.60 57.26
CA ILE A 2 31.60 25.34 55.80
C ILE A 2 30.16 25.03 55.38
N LYS A 3 29.54 25.92 54.59
CA LYS A 3 28.21 25.71 54.02
C LYS A 3 28.33 24.75 52.83
N LYS A 4 27.84 23.52 53.00
CA LYS A 4 27.62 22.56 51.88
C LYS A 4 26.44 23.04 51.05
N LYS A 5 26.68 23.45 49.78
CA LYS A 5 25.65 23.65 48.79
C LYS A 5 25.24 22.29 48.23
N LEU A 6 23.98 21.91 48.48
CA LEU A 6 23.32 20.73 47.91
C LEU A 6 22.88 21.06 46.51
N LEU A 7 23.51 20.47 45.50
CA LEU A 7 23.16 20.60 44.10
C LEU A 7 22.13 19.51 43.76
N ILE A 8 20.86 19.90 43.67
CA ILE A 8 19.78 18.98 43.27
C ILE A 8 19.77 18.93 41.72
N PHE A 9 20.21 17.79 41.19
CA PHE A 9 20.09 17.49 39.77
C PHE A 9 18.65 17.05 39.49
N PHE A 10 17.86 17.89 38.82
CA PHE A 10 16.56 17.48 38.29
C PHE A 10 16.82 16.70 36.99
N LEU A 11 16.71 15.37 37.07
CA LEU A 11 16.66 14.50 35.90
C LEU A 11 15.29 14.68 35.25
N ILE A 12 15.20 15.50 34.19
CA ILE A 12 14.01 15.55 33.34
C ILE A 12 13.99 14.26 32.51
N LEU A 13 13.22 13.29 32.95
CA LEU A 13 12.84 12.13 32.13
C LEU A 13 11.94 12.67 30.99
N ILE A 14 12.52 12.88 29.81
CA ILE A 14 11.74 13.08 28.59
C ILE A 14 11.12 11.70 28.28
N GLN A 15 9.93 11.45 28.79
CA GLN A 15 9.10 10.36 28.27
C GLN A 15 8.81 10.70 26.80
N LYS A 16 9.47 9.98 25.89
CA LYS A 16 8.99 9.91 24.51
C LYS A 16 7.55 9.43 24.60
N VAL A 17 6.60 10.32 24.36
CA VAL A 17 5.22 9.92 24.07
C VAL A 17 5.34 9.12 22.77
N LEU A 18 5.38 7.81 22.86
CA LEU A 18 5.14 6.95 21.71
C LEU A 18 3.70 7.25 21.31
N LEU A 19 3.52 7.96 20.20
CA LEU A 19 2.21 8.04 19.55
C LEU A 19 1.78 6.60 19.27
N ALA A 20 0.61 6.23 19.77
CA ALA A 20 0.11 4.88 19.63
C ALA A 20 -0.19 4.61 18.15
N GLU A 21 0.58 3.70 17.55
CA GLU A 21 0.36 3.24 16.19
C GLU A 21 -1.04 2.60 16.08
N THR A 22 -1.82 2.99 15.08
CA THR A 22 -3.12 2.39 14.77
C THR A 22 -3.09 1.84 13.36
N ILE A 23 -3.40 0.56 13.20
CA ILE A 23 -3.44 -0.12 11.90
C ILE A 23 -4.89 -0.30 11.47
N TYR A 24 -5.19 0.08 10.24
CA TYR A 24 -6.49 -0.09 9.60
C TYR A 24 -6.37 -1.12 8.49
N VAL A 25 -7.24 -2.12 8.49
CA VAL A 25 -7.25 -3.22 7.50
C VAL A 25 -8.62 -3.29 6.86
N SER A 26 -8.70 -3.15 5.54
CA SER A 26 -9.96 -3.37 4.82
C SER A 26 -10.25 -4.86 4.66
N ASN A 27 -11.48 -5.28 4.99
CA ASN A 27 -11.94 -6.66 4.93
C ASN A 27 -13.01 -6.78 3.83
N GLU A 28 -12.60 -7.26 2.69
CA GLU A 28 -13.38 -7.23 1.44
C GLU A 28 -14.74 -7.88 1.58
N LYS A 29 -14.81 -9.09 2.17
CA LYS A 29 -16.03 -9.90 2.27
C LYS A 29 -16.89 -9.61 3.49
N ASP A 30 -16.39 -8.85 4.46
CA ASP A 30 -17.16 -8.43 5.63
C ASP A 30 -17.62 -6.98 5.55
N HIS A 31 -17.27 -6.27 4.46
CA HIS A 31 -17.72 -4.91 4.19
C HIS A 31 -17.34 -3.89 5.27
N ASN A 32 -16.21 -4.13 5.93
CA ASN A 32 -15.76 -3.34 7.08
C ASN A 32 -14.24 -3.14 7.08
N ILE A 33 -13.77 -2.35 8.04
CA ILE A 33 -12.36 -2.28 8.39
C ILE A 33 -12.13 -2.79 9.81
N SER A 34 -11.04 -3.50 10.03
CA SER A 34 -10.51 -3.81 11.36
C SER A 34 -9.57 -2.69 11.80
N VAL A 35 -9.75 -2.21 13.03
CA VAL A 35 -8.88 -1.23 13.68
C VAL A 35 -8.06 -1.95 14.74
N ILE A 36 -6.74 -1.87 14.63
CA ILE A 36 -5.80 -2.63 15.45
C ILE A 36 -4.91 -1.64 16.22
N ASP A 37 -4.77 -1.85 17.52
CA ASP A 37 -3.78 -1.14 18.34
C ASP A 37 -2.37 -1.70 18.08
N GLY A 38 -1.45 -0.84 17.64
CA GLY A 38 -0.10 -1.23 17.24
C GLY A 38 0.82 -1.63 18.39
N ASN A 39 0.44 -1.35 19.65
CA ASN A 39 1.20 -1.75 20.83
C ASN A 39 0.78 -3.14 21.32
N SER A 40 -0.53 -3.34 21.53
CA SER A 40 -1.07 -4.64 21.96
C SER A 40 -1.15 -5.65 20.83
N LEU A 41 -1.19 -5.18 19.58
CA LEU A 41 -1.42 -5.98 18.38
C LEU A 41 -2.74 -6.76 18.47
N GLU A 42 -3.81 -6.09 18.88
CA GLU A 42 -5.15 -6.63 19.02
C GLU A 42 -6.16 -5.77 18.25
N VAL A 43 -7.18 -6.41 17.69
CA VAL A 43 -8.31 -5.70 17.07
C VAL A 43 -9.12 -5.04 18.18
N ILE A 44 -9.19 -3.71 18.15
CA ILE A 44 -9.90 -2.90 19.16
C ILE A 44 -11.28 -2.46 18.70
N LYS A 45 -11.52 -2.44 17.38
CA LYS A 45 -12.82 -2.06 16.80
C LYS A 45 -12.94 -2.63 15.39
N THR A 46 -14.19 -2.87 14.96
CA THR A 46 -14.57 -3.13 13.58
C THR A 46 -15.57 -2.08 13.15
N VAL A 47 -15.41 -1.50 11.94
CA VAL A 47 -16.21 -0.38 11.44
C VAL A 47 -16.79 -0.75 10.07
N GLN A 48 -18.11 -0.71 9.94
CA GLN A 48 -18.77 -0.88 8.65
C GLN A 48 -18.53 0.34 7.77
N VAL A 49 -18.09 0.13 6.53
CA VAL A 49 -17.67 1.24 5.65
C VAL A 49 -18.35 1.24 4.27
N GLY A 50 -18.96 0.15 3.87
CA GLY A 50 -19.55 -0.05 2.55
C GLY A 50 -19.08 -1.36 1.92
N HIS A 51 -19.65 -1.71 0.76
CA HIS A 51 -19.46 -3.02 0.15
C HIS A 51 -18.07 -3.13 -0.53
N ARG A 52 -17.43 -4.30 -0.34
CA ARG A 52 -16.15 -4.67 -0.94
C ARG A 52 -15.06 -3.59 -0.74
N PRO A 53 -14.69 -3.23 0.53
CA PRO A 53 -13.62 -2.27 0.78
C PRO A 53 -12.27 -2.86 0.38
N ARG A 54 -11.51 -2.14 -0.45
CA ARG A 54 -10.20 -2.53 -0.97
C ARG A 54 -9.11 -1.53 -0.64
N GLY A 55 -8.77 -0.64 -1.58
CA GLY A 55 -7.75 0.38 -1.37
C GLY A 55 -8.05 1.25 -0.16
N ILE A 56 -7.07 1.43 0.72
CA ILE A 56 -7.19 2.22 1.95
C ILE A 56 -5.96 3.09 2.14
N ILE A 57 -6.17 4.39 2.33
CA ILE A 57 -5.12 5.36 2.62
C ILE A 57 -5.56 6.30 3.75
N LEU A 58 -4.62 7.09 4.25
CA LEU A 58 -4.91 8.20 5.16
C LEU A 58 -4.85 9.53 4.42
N SER A 59 -5.65 10.50 4.86
CA SER A 59 -5.44 11.90 4.49
C SER A 59 -4.06 12.39 4.98
N LYS A 60 -3.52 13.43 4.35
CA LYS A 60 -2.18 13.95 4.69
C LYS A 60 -2.06 14.41 6.15
N ASP A 61 -3.13 14.92 6.74
CA ASP A 61 -3.21 15.29 8.15
C ASP A 61 -3.52 14.11 9.08
N LYS A 62 -3.66 12.88 8.52
CA LYS A 62 -3.99 11.63 9.22
C LYS A 62 -5.31 11.67 10.02
N LYS A 63 -6.21 12.60 9.71
CA LYS A 63 -7.53 12.71 10.38
C LYS A 63 -8.62 11.89 9.73
N LYS A 64 -8.44 11.49 8.47
CA LYS A 64 -9.41 10.71 7.72
C LYS A 64 -8.78 9.42 7.19
N ILE A 65 -9.58 8.37 7.23
CA ILE A 65 -9.33 7.10 6.58
C ILE A 65 -10.16 7.12 5.29
N ILE A 66 -9.52 6.90 4.15
CA ILE A 66 -10.11 7.01 2.82
C ILE A 66 -10.07 5.64 2.19
N ILE A 67 -11.21 5.12 1.76
CA ILE A 67 -11.40 3.71 1.41
C ILE A 67 -12.14 3.60 0.08
N CYS A 68 -11.62 2.85 -0.87
CA CYS A 68 -12.37 2.41 -2.04
C CYS A 68 -13.41 1.37 -1.59
N THR A 69 -14.69 1.67 -1.78
CA THR A 69 -15.81 0.73 -1.57
C THR A 69 -16.32 0.32 -2.93
N SER A 70 -15.70 -0.76 -3.46
CA SER A 70 -15.69 -1.11 -4.87
C SER A 70 -17.09 -1.42 -5.41
N ASP A 71 -17.88 -2.25 -4.70
CA ASP A 71 -19.24 -2.58 -5.12
C ASP A 71 -20.23 -1.40 -4.93
N ASP A 72 -19.86 -0.38 -4.18
CA ASP A 72 -20.65 0.86 -4.01
C ASP A 72 -20.27 1.93 -5.04
N ASN A 73 -19.27 1.73 -5.87
CA ASN A 73 -18.78 2.67 -6.89
C ASN A 73 -18.44 4.05 -6.33
N ARG A 74 -17.80 4.08 -5.15
CA ARG A 74 -17.47 5.33 -4.46
C ARG A 74 -16.29 5.17 -3.51
N ILE A 75 -15.84 6.30 -2.99
CA ILE A 75 -14.84 6.36 -1.93
C ILE A 75 -15.56 6.71 -0.62
N THR A 76 -15.40 5.88 0.40
CA THR A 76 -15.90 6.15 1.75
C THR A 76 -14.82 6.84 2.57
N VAL A 77 -15.19 7.93 3.24
CA VAL A 77 -14.29 8.68 4.14
C VAL A 77 -14.79 8.52 5.58
N VAL A 78 -13.91 7.97 6.42
CA VAL A 78 -14.16 7.72 7.84
C VAL A 78 -13.32 8.69 8.67
N ASP A 79 -13.91 9.27 9.71
CA ASP A 79 -13.15 10.06 10.68
C ASP A 79 -12.27 9.16 11.54
N ALA A 80 -10.96 9.44 11.58
CA ALA A 80 -10.00 8.58 12.24
C ALA A 80 -10.00 8.69 13.78
N ALA A 81 -10.73 9.65 14.35
CA ALA A 81 -10.87 9.81 15.80
C ALA A 81 -12.16 9.16 16.31
N THR A 82 -13.29 9.37 15.63
CA THR A 82 -14.60 8.83 16.02
C THR A 82 -14.83 7.41 15.47
N LEU A 83 -14.15 7.08 14.36
CA LEU A 83 -14.34 5.85 13.60
C LEU A 83 -15.78 5.74 13.04
N GLU A 84 -16.33 6.86 12.61
CA GLU A 84 -17.63 6.96 11.96
C GLU A 84 -17.46 7.40 10.51
N VAL A 85 -18.33 6.92 9.62
CA VAL A 85 -18.39 7.42 8.24
C VAL A 85 -18.77 8.89 8.26
N ASP A 86 -17.90 9.74 7.69
CA ASP A 86 -18.09 11.20 7.69
C ASP A 86 -18.79 11.66 6.41
N TYR A 87 -18.28 11.22 5.25
CA TYR A 87 -18.87 11.51 3.95
C TYR A 87 -18.38 10.53 2.88
N TYR A 88 -18.92 10.69 1.67
CA TYR A 88 -18.53 9.94 0.50
C TYR A 88 -17.97 10.87 -0.58
N LEU A 89 -17.01 10.36 -1.36
CA LEU A 89 -16.50 11.02 -2.55
C LEU A 89 -16.92 10.23 -3.79
N PRO A 90 -17.16 10.91 -4.91
CA PRO A 90 -17.45 10.23 -6.16
C PRO A 90 -16.23 9.47 -6.67
N SER A 91 -16.47 8.37 -7.37
CA SER A 91 -15.51 7.62 -8.16
C SER A 91 -16.21 7.06 -9.39
N GLY A 92 -15.46 6.49 -10.32
CA GLY A 92 -16.01 5.58 -11.33
C GLY A 92 -16.37 4.22 -10.71
N PRO A 93 -16.89 3.30 -11.53
CA PRO A 93 -17.26 1.96 -11.09
C PRO A 93 -16.02 1.14 -10.70
N ASP A 94 -16.22 0.27 -9.72
CA ASP A 94 -15.20 -0.62 -9.14
C ASP A 94 -13.87 0.06 -8.82
N PRO A 95 -13.84 1.03 -7.85
CA PRO A 95 -12.59 1.66 -7.43
C PRO A 95 -11.70 0.67 -6.67
N GLU A 96 -10.44 0.53 -7.14
CA GLU A 96 -9.47 -0.44 -6.61
C GLU A 96 -8.40 0.24 -5.73
N LEU A 97 -7.29 0.63 -6.30
CA LEU A 97 -6.23 1.35 -5.59
C LEU A 97 -6.32 2.85 -5.85
N MET A 98 -5.81 3.62 -4.90
CA MET A 98 -5.74 5.07 -5.01
C MET A 98 -4.44 5.60 -4.39
N VAL A 99 -4.06 6.79 -4.85
CA VAL A 99 -3.01 7.60 -4.22
C VAL A 99 -3.48 9.04 -4.08
N MET A 100 -3.00 9.73 -3.05
CA MET A 100 -3.24 11.15 -2.82
C MET A 100 -1.98 11.94 -3.11
N ASP A 101 -2.11 13.10 -3.76
CA ASP A 101 -0.98 14.00 -4.00
C ASP A 101 -0.40 14.56 -2.69
N GLU A 102 0.84 15.09 -2.76
CA GLU A 102 1.52 15.61 -1.57
C GLU A 102 0.81 16.82 -0.95
N ALA A 103 0.07 17.58 -1.73
CA ALA A 103 -0.71 18.72 -1.24
C ALA A 103 -2.01 18.29 -0.53
N GLY A 104 -2.40 17.01 -0.60
CA GLY A 104 -3.67 16.52 -0.07
C GLY A 104 -4.90 17.06 -0.81
N LYS A 105 -4.72 17.47 -2.06
CA LYS A 105 -5.76 18.10 -2.89
C LYS A 105 -6.45 17.11 -3.81
N PHE A 106 -5.67 16.25 -4.48
CA PHE A 106 -6.20 15.32 -5.44
C PHE A 106 -6.00 13.87 -5.01
N ILE A 107 -7.02 13.05 -5.25
CA ILE A 107 -6.95 11.60 -5.17
C ILE A 107 -7.05 11.07 -6.60
N TYR A 108 -6.12 10.18 -6.97
CA TYR A 108 -6.14 9.46 -8.23
C TYR A 108 -6.59 8.03 -7.94
N VAL A 109 -7.63 7.57 -8.60
CA VAL A 109 -8.30 6.29 -8.33
C VAL A 109 -8.32 5.46 -9.60
N ALA A 110 -7.90 4.21 -9.50
CA ALA A 110 -8.07 3.23 -10.56
C ALA A 110 -9.50 2.67 -10.49
N ASN A 111 -10.24 2.72 -11.61
CA ASN A 111 -11.60 2.19 -11.72
C ASN A 111 -11.61 1.03 -12.71
N GLU A 112 -11.80 -0.20 -12.20
CA GLU A 112 -11.59 -1.43 -12.96
C GLU A 112 -12.58 -1.59 -14.10
N ASP A 113 -13.88 -1.35 -13.83
CA ASP A 113 -14.98 -1.69 -14.76
C ASP A 113 -15.12 -0.73 -15.95
N ASP A 114 -14.68 0.52 -15.84
CA ASP A 114 -14.78 1.50 -16.93
C ASP A 114 -13.44 1.84 -17.62
N ASN A 115 -12.35 1.22 -17.17
CA ASN A 115 -11.00 1.41 -17.73
C ASN A 115 -10.49 2.85 -17.61
N MET A 116 -10.77 3.50 -16.48
CA MET A 116 -10.42 4.90 -16.23
C MET A 116 -9.52 5.04 -14.98
N VAL A 117 -8.76 6.11 -14.99
CA VAL A 117 -8.23 6.71 -13.77
C VAL A 117 -9.03 7.96 -13.47
N THR A 118 -9.78 7.96 -12.36
CA THR A 118 -10.56 9.11 -11.93
C THR A 118 -9.72 10.03 -11.04
N VAL A 119 -9.71 11.32 -11.36
CA VAL A 119 -9.07 12.37 -10.55
C VAL A 119 -10.15 13.08 -9.75
N VAL A 120 -10.08 12.97 -8.43
CA VAL A 120 -11.05 13.53 -7.49
C VAL A 120 -10.42 14.71 -6.75
N ASP A 121 -11.05 15.87 -6.79
CA ASP A 121 -10.75 16.98 -5.89
C ASP A 121 -11.27 16.60 -4.49
N TYR A 122 -10.33 16.30 -3.59
CA TYR A 122 -10.64 15.81 -2.24
C TYR A 122 -11.42 16.84 -1.42
N LEU A 123 -11.04 18.12 -1.48
CA LEU A 123 -11.69 19.19 -0.74
C LEU A 123 -12.98 19.65 -1.42
N GLY A 124 -12.97 19.74 -2.76
CA GLY A 124 -14.14 20.10 -3.55
C GLY A 124 -15.16 18.96 -3.68
N LYS A 125 -14.83 17.74 -3.25
CA LYS A 125 -15.68 16.53 -3.27
C LYS A 125 -16.30 16.26 -4.63
N LYS A 126 -15.51 16.38 -5.71
CA LYS A 126 -16.00 16.22 -7.08
C LYS A 126 -14.95 15.59 -7.98
N VAL A 127 -15.40 14.91 -9.02
CA VAL A 127 -14.53 14.46 -10.11
C VAL A 127 -14.06 15.69 -10.91
N VAL A 128 -12.78 15.73 -11.18
CA VAL A 128 -12.13 16.78 -12.00
C VAL A 128 -11.87 16.28 -13.40
N LYS A 129 -11.44 15.02 -13.52
CA LYS A 129 -11.04 14.42 -14.78
C LYS A 129 -11.15 12.90 -14.70
N GLU A 130 -11.51 12.29 -15.80
CA GLU A 130 -11.37 10.86 -16.05
C GLU A 130 -10.35 10.68 -17.18
N ILE A 131 -9.39 9.79 -16.97
CA ILE A 131 -8.28 9.53 -17.88
C ILE A 131 -8.43 8.10 -18.40
N PRO A 132 -8.72 7.89 -19.69
CA PRO A 132 -8.81 6.55 -20.24
C PRO A 132 -7.44 5.87 -20.22
N VAL A 133 -7.40 4.64 -19.71
CA VAL A 133 -6.20 3.79 -19.59
C VAL A 133 -6.43 2.43 -20.24
N GLY A 134 -5.62 1.43 -19.89
CA GLY A 134 -5.84 0.06 -20.36
C GLY A 134 -6.97 -0.64 -19.60
N VAL A 135 -7.26 -1.88 -20.02
CA VAL A 135 -8.34 -2.70 -19.44
C VAL A 135 -7.98 -3.19 -18.05
N GLU A 136 -8.93 -3.07 -17.12
CA GLU A 136 -8.81 -3.43 -15.70
C GLU A 136 -7.67 -2.67 -14.99
N PRO A 137 -7.78 -1.33 -14.83
CA PRO A 137 -6.81 -0.55 -14.06
C PRO A 137 -6.88 -0.90 -12.56
N GLU A 138 -5.72 -1.14 -11.95
CA GLU A 138 -5.60 -1.58 -10.57
C GLU A 138 -4.62 -0.72 -9.76
N GLY A 139 -3.33 -0.78 -10.12
CA GLY A 139 -2.25 -0.19 -9.34
C GLY A 139 -2.10 1.31 -9.56
N MET A 140 -1.74 2.01 -8.49
CA MET A 140 -1.50 3.45 -8.52
C MET A 140 -0.19 3.78 -7.80
N GLY A 141 0.71 4.51 -8.47
CA GLY A 141 1.98 4.96 -7.91
C GLY A 141 2.29 6.39 -8.30
N LEU A 142 2.55 7.26 -7.32
CA LEU A 142 2.92 8.66 -7.56
C LEU A 142 4.41 8.85 -7.40
N SER A 143 5.05 9.59 -8.32
CA SER A 143 6.46 9.96 -8.20
C SER A 143 6.70 10.84 -6.97
N PRO A 144 7.90 10.78 -6.35
CA PRO A 144 8.21 11.57 -5.15
C PRO A 144 8.10 13.09 -5.36
N ASP A 145 8.28 13.57 -6.60
CA ASP A 145 8.10 14.98 -6.95
C ASP A 145 6.65 15.34 -7.32
N GLY A 146 5.74 14.36 -7.27
CA GLY A 146 4.33 14.52 -7.56
C GLY A 146 3.97 14.76 -9.02
N LYS A 147 4.94 14.70 -9.97
CA LYS A 147 4.70 15.10 -11.36
C LYS A 147 4.27 13.97 -12.29
N THR A 148 4.47 12.73 -11.87
CA THR A 148 4.11 11.56 -12.68
C THR A 148 3.37 10.54 -11.85
N LEU A 149 2.19 10.19 -12.32
CA LEU A 149 1.40 9.09 -11.81
C LEU A 149 1.67 7.86 -12.70
N VAL A 150 1.77 6.68 -12.10
CA VAL A 150 1.79 5.41 -12.82
C VAL A 150 0.54 4.63 -12.44
N ASN A 151 -0.25 4.25 -13.44
CA ASN A 151 -1.34 3.29 -13.30
C ASN A 151 -0.95 1.98 -13.99
N THR A 152 -1.32 0.85 -13.40
CA THR A 152 -1.21 -0.46 -14.05
C THR A 152 -2.56 -0.94 -14.53
N SER A 153 -2.62 -1.56 -15.70
CA SER A 153 -3.84 -2.16 -16.26
C SER A 153 -3.62 -3.64 -16.51
N GLU A 154 -4.39 -4.48 -15.81
CA GLU A 154 -4.16 -5.92 -15.67
C GLU A 154 -4.24 -6.67 -17.00
N THR A 155 -5.36 -6.53 -17.70
CA THR A 155 -5.62 -7.29 -18.93
C THR A 155 -4.77 -6.80 -20.11
N THR A 156 -4.49 -5.50 -20.19
CA THR A 156 -3.63 -4.96 -21.24
C THR A 156 -2.13 -5.07 -20.94
N ASN A 157 -1.76 -5.50 -19.74
CA ASN A 157 -0.36 -5.69 -19.30
C ASN A 157 0.48 -4.41 -19.41
N MET A 158 -0.10 -3.27 -19.07
CA MET A 158 0.52 -1.95 -19.23
C MET A 158 0.79 -1.26 -17.88
N ALA A 159 1.87 -0.50 -17.85
CA ALA A 159 2.09 0.58 -16.91
C ALA A 159 1.97 1.91 -17.67
N HIS A 160 0.93 2.69 -17.37
CA HIS A 160 0.65 3.99 -17.96
C HIS A 160 1.30 5.10 -17.15
N PHE A 161 2.17 5.88 -17.76
CA PHE A 161 2.80 7.03 -17.16
C PHE A 161 2.02 8.28 -17.50
N ILE A 162 1.43 8.93 -16.51
CA ILE A 162 0.49 10.05 -16.66
C ILE A 162 1.14 11.31 -16.08
N ASP A 163 1.10 12.42 -16.79
CA ASP A 163 1.50 13.73 -16.29
C ASP A 163 0.43 14.29 -15.36
N THR A 164 0.77 14.59 -14.11
CA THR A 164 -0.20 15.05 -13.12
C THR A 164 -0.68 16.49 -13.33
N LYS A 165 0.07 17.28 -14.13
CA LYS A 165 -0.29 18.66 -14.46
C LYS A 165 -1.25 18.74 -15.63
N THR A 166 -0.98 17.97 -16.70
CA THR A 166 -1.82 17.96 -17.91
C THR A 166 -2.93 16.91 -17.82
N LEU A 167 -2.78 15.90 -16.95
CA LEU A 167 -3.66 14.75 -16.83
C LEU A 167 -3.75 13.93 -18.12
N GLU A 168 -2.62 13.81 -18.82
CA GLU A 168 -2.47 13.07 -20.08
C GLU A 168 -1.43 11.96 -19.94
N ILE A 169 -1.64 10.86 -20.68
CA ILE A 169 -0.68 9.75 -20.73
C ILE A 169 0.55 10.21 -21.53
N LYS A 170 1.72 10.15 -20.90
CA LYS A 170 3.02 10.44 -21.54
C LYS A 170 3.60 9.22 -22.25
N ALA A 171 3.39 8.04 -21.65
CA ALA A 171 3.93 6.78 -22.18
C ALA A 171 3.19 5.58 -21.62
N ASN A 172 3.24 4.50 -22.39
CA ASN A 172 2.77 3.18 -22.03
C ASN A 172 3.95 2.21 -22.09
N VAL A 173 4.21 1.51 -20.97
CA VAL A 173 5.28 0.52 -20.89
C VAL A 173 4.65 -0.86 -20.74
N LEU A 174 4.90 -1.74 -21.73
CA LEU A 174 4.46 -3.13 -21.66
C LEU A 174 5.26 -3.87 -20.58
N VAL A 175 4.55 -4.45 -19.62
CA VAL A 175 5.11 -5.28 -18.53
C VAL A 175 4.65 -6.74 -18.67
N ASP A 176 4.92 -7.59 -17.67
CA ASP A 176 4.43 -8.97 -17.71
C ASP A 176 2.95 -9.05 -17.31
N SER A 177 2.35 -10.23 -17.49
CA SER A 177 0.92 -10.45 -17.36
C SER A 177 0.38 -10.11 -15.99
N ARG A 178 -0.75 -9.41 -15.98
CA ARG A 178 -1.54 -8.98 -14.83
C ARG A 178 -0.73 -8.11 -13.86
N PRO A 179 -0.33 -6.90 -14.29
CA PRO A 179 0.38 -5.97 -13.39
C PRO A 179 -0.56 -5.44 -12.31
N ARG A 180 -0.07 -5.42 -11.05
CA ARG A 180 -0.87 -5.07 -9.87
C ARG A 180 -0.43 -3.74 -9.25
N VAL A 181 0.71 -3.65 -8.66
CA VAL A 181 1.19 -2.50 -7.89
C VAL A 181 2.33 -1.83 -8.63
N ALA A 182 2.32 -0.50 -8.66
CA ALA A 182 3.45 0.32 -9.09
C ALA A 182 3.97 1.15 -7.90
N GLN A 183 5.28 1.11 -7.64
CA GLN A 183 5.90 1.92 -6.60
C GLN A 183 7.21 2.54 -7.06
N TYR A 184 7.34 3.86 -6.88
CA TYR A 184 8.59 4.59 -7.12
C TYR A 184 9.61 4.35 -6.00
N THR A 185 10.89 4.35 -6.36
CA THR A 185 11.98 4.57 -5.40
C THR A 185 11.91 5.99 -4.87
N SER A 186 12.42 6.24 -3.65
CA SER A 186 12.35 7.58 -3.02
C SER A 186 13.12 8.67 -3.76
N ASP A 187 14.10 8.28 -4.59
CA ASP A 187 14.83 9.19 -5.46
C ASP A 187 14.15 9.42 -6.82
N GLY A 188 13.00 8.78 -7.06
CA GLY A 188 12.20 8.90 -8.27
C GLY A 188 12.80 8.27 -9.52
N LYS A 189 13.95 7.57 -9.42
CA LYS A 189 14.66 7.05 -10.59
C LYS A 189 14.04 5.79 -11.18
N PHE A 190 13.45 4.96 -10.35
CA PHE A 190 12.91 3.67 -10.76
C PHE A 190 11.48 3.47 -10.29
N VAL A 191 10.71 2.75 -11.11
CA VAL A 191 9.38 2.25 -10.75
C VAL A 191 9.44 0.72 -10.69
N TRP A 192 8.99 0.16 -9.58
CA TRP A 192 8.83 -1.28 -9.39
C TRP A 192 7.38 -1.64 -9.69
N VAL A 193 7.17 -2.51 -10.67
CA VAL A 193 5.84 -2.97 -11.07
C VAL A 193 5.75 -4.48 -10.87
N SER A 194 4.82 -4.92 -10.03
CA SER A 194 4.53 -6.35 -9.86
C SER A 194 3.61 -6.84 -10.98
N SER A 195 3.85 -8.06 -11.46
CA SER A 195 3.03 -8.74 -12.45
C SER A 195 2.61 -10.10 -11.90
N GLU A 196 1.35 -10.21 -11.48
CA GLU A 196 0.82 -11.35 -10.72
C GLU A 196 0.95 -12.65 -11.49
N ILE A 197 0.35 -12.75 -12.66
CA ILE A 197 0.39 -13.94 -13.52
C ILE A 197 1.76 -14.10 -14.18
N GLY A 198 2.42 -12.99 -14.52
CA GLY A 198 3.78 -13.00 -15.06
C GLY A 198 4.83 -13.56 -14.08
N GLY A 199 4.54 -13.52 -12.78
CA GLY A 199 5.44 -14.03 -11.73
C GLY A 199 6.69 -13.19 -11.54
N THR A 200 6.66 -11.89 -11.87
CA THR A 200 7.84 -11.01 -11.91
C THR A 200 7.62 -9.67 -11.25
N ILE A 201 8.74 -8.99 -10.96
CA ILE A 201 8.78 -7.54 -10.75
C ILE A 201 9.54 -6.92 -11.92
N SER A 202 8.93 -6.00 -12.64
CA SER A 202 9.61 -5.17 -13.63
C SER A 202 10.18 -3.91 -12.98
N ILE A 203 11.47 -3.64 -13.18
CA ILE A 203 12.13 -2.39 -12.77
C ILE A 203 12.21 -1.48 -13.99
N ILE A 204 11.49 -0.38 -13.96
CA ILE A 204 11.40 0.60 -15.03
C ILE A 204 12.25 1.82 -14.67
N ASP A 205 13.15 2.22 -15.56
CA ASP A 205 13.82 3.53 -15.47
C ASP A 205 12.79 4.62 -15.75
N ALA A 206 12.53 5.48 -14.78
CA ALA A 206 11.48 6.49 -14.85
C ALA A 206 11.76 7.61 -15.86
N ALA A 207 13.02 7.88 -16.17
CA ALA A 207 13.42 8.90 -17.16
C ALA A 207 13.40 8.34 -18.59
N GLN A 208 13.85 7.09 -18.76
CA GLN A 208 13.91 6.45 -20.08
C GLN A 208 12.59 5.74 -20.46
N LEU A 209 11.71 5.50 -19.48
CA LEU A 209 10.45 4.76 -19.63
C LEU A 209 10.66 3.36 -20.25
N LYS A 210 11.71 2.68 -19.75
CA LYS A 210 12.11 1.35 -20.21
C LYS A 210 12.38 0.42 -19.05
N ILE A 211 12.00 -0.85 -19.23
CA ILE A 211 12.37 -1.92 -18.28
C ILE A 211 13.87 -2.15 -18.39
N ILE A 212 14.57 -1.98 -17.27
CA ILE A 212 16.02 -2.22 -17.18
C ILE A 212 16.34 -3.60 -16.57
N LYS A 213 15.38 -4.17 -15.81
CA LYS A 213 15.53 -5.48 -15.17
C LYS A 213 14.17 -6.08 -14.84
N LYS A 214 14.11 -7.41 -14.88
CA LYS A 214 13.01 -8.19 -14.29
C LYS A 214 13.57 -9.08 -13.18
N ILE A 215 12.82 -9.17 -12.08
CA ILE A 215 13.13 -10.06 -10.95
C ILE A 215 12.13 -11.19 -10.98
N GLU A 216 12.63 -12.43 -11.06
CA GLU A 216 11.86 -13.66 -10.94
C GLU A 216 12.04 -14.24 -9.54
N PHE A 217 11.03 -14.98 -9.08
CA PHE A 217 11.07 -15.64 -7.78
C PHE A 217 11.12 -17.15 -7.97
N LYS A 218 11.96 -17.81 -7.17
CA LYS A 218 12.12 -19.27 -7.18
C LYS A 218 12.06 -19.79 -5.75
N ILE A 219 11.08 -20.64 -5.47
CA ILE A 219 10.89 -21.22 -4.14
C ILE A 219 10.90 -22.75 -4.32
N PRO A 220 11.83 -23.46 -3.69
CA PRO A 220 11.88 -24.93 -3.78
C PRO A 220 10.54 -25.56 -3.39
N GLY A 221 10.05 -26.47 -4.22
CA GLY A 221 8.78 -27.18 -4.01
C GLY A 221 7.52 -26.44 -4.43
N LEU A 222 7.61 -25.21 -4.96
CA LEU A 222 6.50 -24.50 -5.55
C LEU A 222 6.64 -24.37 -7.06
N SER A 223 5.52 -24.48 -7.78
CA SER A 223 5.48 -24.19 -9.21
C SER A 223 5.56 -22.68 -9.45
N LYS A 224 5.96 -22.25 -10.66
CA LYS A 224 6.06 -20.85 -11.04
C LYS A 224 4.68 -20.15 -10.94
N GLU A 225 3.62 -20.83 -11.32
CA GLU A 225 2.24 -20.34 -11.33
C GLU A 225 1.69 -20.08 -9.91
N SER A 226 2.29 -20.72 -8.90
CA SER A 226 1.96 -20.50 -7.49
C SER A 226 2.65 -19.27 -6.89
N ILE A 227 3.57 -18.65 -7.63
CA ILE A 227 4.33 -17.48 -7.15
C ILE A 227 3.83 -16.25 -7.89
N GLN A 228 2.90 -15.54 -7.26
CA GLN A 228 2.16 -14.42 -7.86
C GLN A 228 2.46 -13.12 -7.12
N PRO A 229 3.42 -12.30 -7.59
CA PRO A 229 3.75 -11.02 -6.96
C PRO A 229 2.58 -10.03 -7.04
N VAL A 230 2.18 -9.45 -5.90
CA VAL A 230 1.11 -8.46 -5.80
C VAL A 230 1.64 -7.20 -5.13
N GLY A 231 1.52 -7.09 -3.82
CA GLY A 231 1.97 -5.92 -3.06
C GLY A 231 3.49 -5.75 -3.09
N VAL A 232 3.94 -4.52 -3.19
CA VAL A 232 5.36 -4.13 -3.13
C VAL A 232 5.52 -2.99 -2.14
N ARG A 233 6.54 -3.03 -1.29
CA ARG A 233 6.97 -1.90 -0.44
C ARG A 233 8.48 -1.78 -0.43
N LEU A 234 8.95 -0.55 -0.65
CA LEU A 234 10.37 -0.23 -0.72
C LEU A 234 10.84 0.40 0.58
N ASP A 235 11.80 -0.23 1.26
CA ASP A 235 12.52 0.32 2.40
C ASP A 235 13.82 0.97 1.91
N ASN A 236 13.73 2.25 1.59
CA ASN A 236 14.88 3.00 1.08
C ASN A 236 16.00 3.14 2.12
N LYS A 237 15.68 3.12 3.41
CA LYS A 237 16.68 3.19 4.48
C LYS A 237 17.56 1.94 4.52
N ARG A 238 16.95 0.74 4.40
CA ARG A 238 17.67 -0.52 4.39
C ARG A 238 18.08 -0.98 2.99
N GLN A 239 17.62 -0.29 1.94
CA GLN A 239 17.78 -0.69 0.55
C GLN A 239 17.20 -2.10 0.29
N LEU A 240 16.03 -2.36 0.87
CA LEU A 240 15.29 -3.60 0.72
C LEU A 240 13.90 -3.34 0.11
N ALA A 241 13.44 -4.27 -0.69
CA ALA A 241 12.06 -4.34 -1.15
C ALA A 241 11.38 -5.57 -0.56
N TYR A 242 10.13 -5.41 -0.13
CA TYR A 242 9.28 -6.50 0.33
C TYR A 242 8.20 -6.73 -0.72
N VAL A 243 8.06 -7.98 -1.17
CA VAL A 243 7.13 -8.36 -2.21
C VAL A 243 6.20 -9.46 -1.70
N ALA A 244 4.91 -9.21 -1.72
CA ALA A 244 3.88 -10.21 -1.44
C ALA A 244 3.79 -11.20 -2.61
N LEU A 245 3.87 -12.50 -2.36
CA LEU A 245 3.89 -13.53 -3.40
C LEU A 245 2.59 -14.35 -3.47
N GLY A 246 1.46 -13.72 -3.16
CA GLY A 246 0.12 -14.28 -3.32
C GLY A 246 -0.05 -15.72 -2.81
N PRO A 247 -0.42 -16.69 -3.67
CA PRO A 247 -0.65 -18.08 -3.26
C PRO A 247 0.58 -18.80 -2.72
N ALA A 248 1.80 -18.28 -2.95
CA ALA A 248 3.00 -18.81 -2.32
C ALA A 248 3.02 -18.60 -0.79
N ASN A 249 2.11 -17.78 -0.25
CA ASN A 249 1.97 -17.50 1.19
C ASN A 249 3.28 -16.97 1.81
N ARG A 250 3.99 -16.13 1.08
CA ARG A 250 5.30 -15.61 1.49
C ARG A 250 5.49 -14.16 1.10
N ILE A 251 6.36 -13.51 1.86
CA ILE A 251 7.00 -12.26 1.47
C ILE A 251 8.42 -12.58 0.99
N ALA A 252 8.80 -12.05 -0.17
CA ALA A 252 10.19 -12.01 -0.60
C ALA A 252 10.85 -10.74 -0.10
N ILE A 253 12.05 -10.85 0.46
CA ILE A 253 12.95 -9.73 0.74
C ILE A 253 13.95 -9.66 -0.41
N VAL A 254 13.95 -8.55 -1.12
CA VAL A 254 14.81 -8.30 -2.27
C VAL A 254 15.78 -7.17 -1.95
N ASN A 255 17.06 -7.36 -2.21
CA ASN A 255 18.04 -6.30 -2.11
C ASN A 255 17.89 -5.35 -3.31
N MET A 256 17.64 -4.06 -3.06
CA MET A 256 17.38 -3.09 -4.13
C MET A 256 18.62 -2.72 -4.95
N LYS A 257 19.84 -2.96 -4.43
CA LYS A 257 21.09 -2.68 -5.15
C LYS A 257 21.49 -3.83 -6.07
N THR A 258 21.39 -5.08 -5.56
CA THR A 258 21.78 -6.28 -6.32
C THR A 258 20.63 -6.85 -7.13
N LEU A 259 19.39 -6.48 -6.82
CA LEU A 259 18.15 -7.00 -7.38
C LEU A 259 18.01 -8.52 -7.20
N GLN A 260 18.59 -9.06 -6.11
CA GLN A 260 18.54 -10.48 -5.75
C GLN A 260 17.62 -10.67 -4.54
N VAL A 261 16.92 -11.82 -4.55
CA VAL A 261 16.13 -12.26 -3.39
C VAL A 261 17.07 -12.72 -2.29
N GLU A 262 16.98 -12.12 -1.11
CA GLU A 262 17.77 -12.49 0.06
C GLU A 262 17.08 -13.53 0.94
N LYS A 263 15.75 -13.47 1.05
CA LYS A 263 14.97 -14.33 1.94
C LYS A 263 13.51 -14.41 1.55
N TYR A 264 12.88 -15.53 1.86
CA TYR A 264 11.43 -15.69 1.88
C TYR A 264 10.95 -15.84 3.33
N ILE A 265 9.86 -15.16 3.68
CA ILE A 265 9.21 -15.26 5.00
C ILE A 265 7.83 -15.85 4.77
N LEU A 266 7.53 -16.98 5.43
CA LEU A 266 6.19 -17.59 5.42
C LEU A 266 5.23 -16.69 6.22
N THR A 267 4.03 -16.43 5.65
CA THR A 267 2.94 -15.63 6.23
C THR A 267 1.65 -16.44 6.27
N GLY A 268 0.51 -15.79 6.46
CA GLY A 268 -0.79 -16.41 6.25
C GLY A 268 -1.07 -16.68 4.76
N GLN A 269 -2.26 -17.24 4.47
CA GLN A 269 -2.62 -17.72 3.12
C GLN A 269 -3.11 -16.58 2.22
N ARG A 270 -2.61 -16.61 0.98
CA ARG A 270 -2.90 -15.63 -0.08
C ARG A 270 -2.58 -14.21 0.35
N VAL A 271 -1.28 -13.90 0.48
CA VAL A 271 -0.84 -12.54 0.85
C VAL A 271 -1.05 -11.57 -0.31
N TRP A 272 -1.78 -10.47 -0.04
CA TRP A 272 -2.13 -9.45 -1.04
C TRP A 272 -1.24 -8.22 -0.93
N ASN A 273 -1.42 -7.45 0.13
CA ASN A 273 -0.75 -6.19 0.34
C ASN A 273 0.09 -6.18 1.61
N LEU A 274 0.89 -5.13 1.73
CA LEU A 274 1.79 -4.97 2.87
C LEU A 274 2.10 -3.49 3.11
N MET A 275 2.40 -3.14 4.37
CA MET A 275 2.76 -1.79 4.78
C MET A 275 3.86 -1.84 5.84
N ILE A 276 4.87 -1.01 5.67
CA ILE A 276 5.91 -0.77 6.67
C ILE A 276 5.41 0.33 7.60
N ASN A 277 5.58 0.17 8.92
CA ASN A 277 5.28 1.25 9.85
C ASN A 277 6.31 2.38 9.74
N THR A 278 6.00 3.54 10.30
CA THR A 278 6.78 4.76 10.07
C THR A 278 8.19 4.66 10.68
N ASP A 279 8.36 3.98 11.79
CA ASP A 279 9.70 3.75 12.38
C ASP A 279 10.53 2.70 11.63
N GLY A 280 9.88 1.96 10.70
CA GLY A 280 10.52 0.95 9.87
C GLY A 280 10.88 -0.33 10.62
N THR A 281 10.29 -0.61 11.77
CA THR A 281 10.60 -1.81 12.57
C THR A 281 9.69 -2.99 12.26
N LYS A 282 8.47 -2.72 11.77
CA LYS A 282 7.45 -3.75 11.48
C LYS A 282 6.94 -3.65 10.05
N LEU A 283 6.65 -4.80 9.49
CA LEU A 283 5.92 -4.95 8.23
C LEU A 283 4.62 -5.70 8.51
N TYR A 284 3.50 -5.15 8.10
CA TYR A 284 2.18 -5.76 8.20
C TYR A 284 1.75 -6.29 6.84
N THR A 285 1.19 -7.50 6.79
CA THR A 285 0.71 -8.12 5.54
C THR A 285 -0.76 -8.49 5.66
N THR A 286 -1.51 -8.36 4.58
CA THR A 286 -2.90 -8.84 4.52
C THR A 286 -2.94 -10.21 3.86
N ASN A 287 -3.51 -11.21 4.56
CA ASN A 287 -3.55 -12.60 4.12
C ASN A 287 -5.01 -13.00 3.85
N GLY A 288 -5.46 -12.83 2.60
CA GLY A 288 -6.87 -12.85 2.24
C GLY A 288 -7.60 -14.17 2.52
N VAL A 289 -6.94 -15.31 2.35
CA VAL A 289 -7.58 -16.62 2.52
C VAL A 289 -7.57 -17.08 3.98
N SER A 290 -6.53 -16.77 4.75
CA SER A 290 -6.46 -17.10 6.19
C SER A 290 -7.18 -16.10 7.09
N ASN A 291 -7.67 -14.97 6.54
CA ASN A 291 -8.41 -13.94 7.28
C ASN A 291 -7.62 -13.36 8.45
N ASP A 292 -6.34 -13.11 8.24
CA ASP A 292 -5.44 -12.54 9.23
C ASP A 292 -4.46 -11.56 8.61
N ILE A 293 -3.76 -10.82 9.45
CA ILE A 293 -2.55 -10.11 9.07
C ILE A 293 -1.35 -10.72 9.77
N SER A 294 -0.21 -10.77 9.09
CA SER A 294 1.05 -11.16 9.73
C SER A 294 1.84 -9.91 10.10
N VAL A 295 2.31 -9.85 11.34
CA VAL A 295 3.24 -8.82 11.83
C VAL A 295 4.65 -9.39 11.72
N ILE A 296 5.49 -8.75 10.92
CA ILE A 296 6.86 -9.17 10.67
C ILE A 296 7.80 -8.17 11.35
N ASP A 297 8.69 -8.67 12.20
CA ASP A 297 9.85 -7.92 12.69
C ASP A 297 10.86 -7.82 11.53
N ILE A 298 11.10 -6.61 11.06
CA ILE A 298 11.92 -6.35 9.87
C ILE A 298 13.38 -6.74 10.13
N ASP A 299 13.92 -6.39 11.27
CA ASP A 299 15.34 -6.64 11.58
C ASP A 299 15.60 -8.13 11.83
N LYS A 300 14.68 -8.82 12.51
CA LYS A 300 14.75 -10.28 12.72
C LYS A 300 14.32 -11.09 11.51
N ARG A 301 13.67 -10.43 10.53
CA ARG A 301 13.17 -11.06 9.30
C ARG A 301 12.29 -12.29 9.58
N LYS A 302 11.32 -12.15 10.49
CA LYS A 302 10.40 -13.22 10.88
C LYS A 302 9.05 -12.68 11.33
N VAL A 303 8.00 -13.49 11.12
CA VAL A 303 6.68 -13.24 11.70
C VAL A 303 6.79 -13.33 13.23
N ILE A 304 6.25 -12.33 13.91
CA ILE A 304 6.20 -12.28 15.39
C ILE A 304 4.79 -12.46 15.93
N LYS A 305 3.76 -12.18 15.12
CA LYS A 305 2.35 -12.36 15.47
C LYS A 305 1.50 -12.49 14.21
N SER A 306 0.44 -13.31 14.27
CA SER A 306 -0.68 -13.27 13.34
C SER A 306 -1.90 -12.76 14.10
N ILE A 307 -2.64 -11.81 13.50
CA ILE A 307 -3.79 -11.15 14.10
C ILE A 307 -5.01 -11.49 13.25
N PRO A 308 -5.99 -12.25 13.76
CA PRO A 308 -7.25 -12.49 13.07
C PRO A 308 -7.97 -11.16 12.81
N VAL A 309 -8.52 -10.99 11.61
CA VAL A 309 -9.30 -9.82 11.19
C VAL A 309 -10.58 -10.28 10.49
N GLY A 310 -11.27 -9.40 9.79
CA GLY A 310 -12.43 -9.80 8.97
C GLY A 310 -12.02 -10.64 7.75
N ARG A 311 -13.03 -11.13 7.01
CA ARG A 311 -12.82 -12.01 5.86
C ARG A 311 -12.23 -11.27 4.67
N TYR A 312 -11.23 -11.91 4.04
CA TYR A 312 -10.49 -11.42 2.87
C TYR A 312 -9.86 -10.04 3.13
N PRO A 313 -8.94 -9.90 4.10
CA PRO A 313 -8.21 -8.66 4.31
C PRO A 313 -7.40 -8.32 3.05
N TRP A 314 -7.55 -7.06 2.58
CA TRP A 314 -6.97 -6.65 1.31
C TRP A 314 -5.98 -5.49 1.44
N GLY A 315 -6.41 -4.34 1.91
CA GLY A 315 -5.58 -3.14 2.09
C GLY A 315 -5.17 -2.93 3.54
N VAL A 316 -4.08 -2.20 3.76
CA VAL A 316 -3.59 -1.82 5.09
C VAL A 316 -3.06 -0.41 5.08
N ALA A 317 -3.47 0.41 6.06
CA ALA A 317 -2.97 1.76 6.31
C ALA A 317 -2.58 1.90 7.78
N ILE A 318 -1.59 2.76 8.07
CA ILE A 318 -1.04 2.93 9.42
C ILE A 318 -1.05 4.40 9.79
N LYS A 319 -1.63 4.71 10.96
CA LYS A 319 -1.62 6.03 11.60
C LYS A 319 -0.73 5.97 12.85
N GLU A 320 0.13 6.96 13.00
CA GLU A 320 0.90 7.27 14.21
C GLU A 320 0.45 8.57 14.83
#